data_1c075c122a98e031bd7ae7faa9cff881
#
_entry.id   1c075c122a98e031bd7ae7faa9cff881
#
_cell.length_a   1.000
_cell.length_b   1.000
_cell.length_c   1.000
_cell.angle_alpha   90.00
_cell.angle_beta   90.00
_cell.angle_gamma   90.00
#
_symmetry.space_group_name_H-M   'P 1'
#
loop_
_entity.id
_entity.type
_entity.pdbx_description
1 polymer ?
#
loop_
_entity_poly.entity_id
_entity_poly.type
_entity_poly.pdbx_seq_one_letter_code
_entity_poly.pdbx_strand_id
1 'polypeptide(L)'
;EKINDDSRKLSGGFLYLIDLIYNPAIVAKIGKIFASNLDYSEADYVVTMETKGIPMALMTAKAMNLPLVIIRKDMKVSEGPTLSMTYVTGGSNKVESMSLPRKALKPDSKVILIDDFMRGGGTLKGMKDLMHEFGAKVIGTGVFISTTKPQQKMVEDYISLIELDDNGETTIAKPNFKRFKDEYRELQY
;
A
#
# COMPACT_ATOMS: atom_id res chain seq x y z
N GLU A 1 -1.61 -20.28 7.07
CA GLU A 1 -1.24 -19.97 8.48
C GLU A 1 -2.42 -19.30 9.17
N LYS A 2 -2.86 -19.87 10.29
CA LYS A 2 -3.96 -19.31 11.08
C LYS A 2 -3.50 -18.01 11.71
N ILE A 3 -4.13 -16.91 11.35
CA ILE A 3 -4.03 -15.65 12.10
C ILE A 3 -4.59 -15.94 13.50
N ASN A 4 -3.82 -15.65 14.54
CA ASN A 4 -4.18 -16.00 15.91
C ASN A 4 -5.52 -15.37 16.29
N ASP A 5 -6.47 -16.19 16.72
CA ASP A 5 -7.87 -15.78 17.01
C ASP A 5 -7.99 -14.71 18.10
N ASP A 6 -6.99 -14.64 19.01
CA ASP A 6 -6.99 -13.67 20.10
C ASP A 6 -6.71 -12.23 19.63
N SER A 7 -5.99 -12.04 18.52
CA SER A 7 -5.73 -10.72 17.96
C SER A 7 -6.94 -10.09 17.29
N ARG A 8 -7.94 -10.89 16.89
CA ARG A 8 -9.20 -10.41 16.30
C ARG A 8 -10.16 -9.81 17.31
N LYS A 9 -10.12 -10.27 18.56
CA LYS A 9 -11.08 -9.87 19.61
C LYS A 9 -10.71 -8.55 20.29
N LEU A 10 -9.44 -8.14 20.24
CA LEU A 10 -8.92 -7.02 21.03
C LEU A 10 -9.10 -5.63 20.43
N SER A 11 -9.51 -5.50 19.16
CA SER A 11 -9.48 -4.21 18.47
C SER A 11 -10.73 -3.84 17.67
N GLY A 12 -11.91 -4.36 18.01
CA GLY A 12 -13.15 -3.93 17.34
C GLY A 12 -13.14 -4.10 15.82
N GLY A 13 -12.55 -5.19 15.32
CA GLY A 13 -12.47 -5.49 13.89
C GLY A 13 -11.19 -5.00 13.19
N PHE A 14 -10.22 -4.46 13.92
CA PHE A 14 -8.90 -4.17 13.36
C PHE A 14 -7.98 -5.39 13.48
N LEU A 15 -7.54 -5.88 12.33
CA LEU A 15 -6.56 -6.95 12.28
C LEU A 15 -5.18 -6.38 12.71
N TYR A 16 -4.56 -6.97 13.72
CA TYR A 16 -3.17 -6.69 14.03
C TYR A 16 -2.29 -7.33 12.97
N LEU A 17 -1.89 -6.55 11.97
CA LEU A 17 -1.00 -6.99 10.89
C LEU A 17 0.46 -7.13 11.33
N ILE A 18 0.75 -6.77 12.57
CA ILE A 18 2.11 -6.69 13.11
C ILE A 18 2.89 -8.00 12.90
N ASP A 19 2.27 -9.14 13.20
CA ASP A 19 2.95 -10.44 13.08
C ASP A 19 3.26 -10.80 11.62
N LEU A 20 2.43 -10.36 10.69
CA LEU A 20 2.64 -10.61 9.27
C LEU A 20 3.74 -9.72 8.68
N ILE A 21 3.75 -8.44 9.04
CA ILE A 21 4.74 -7.49 8.51
C ILE A 21 6.15 -7.68 9.08
N TYR A 22 6.28 -8.35 10.21
CA TYR A 22 7.58 -8.68 10.81
C TYR A 22 8.12 -10.03 10.35
N ASN A 23 7.36 -10.81 9.59
CA ASN A 23 7.86 -12.07 9.02
C ASN A 23 8.49 -11.81 7.64
N PRO A 24 9.85 -11.88 7.51
CA PRO A 24 10.52 -11.56 6.25
C PRO A 24 10.09 -12.46 5.08
N ALA A 25 9.78 -13.72 5.35
CA ALA A 25 9.35 -14.66 4.31
C ALA A 25 7.97 -14.28 3.76
N ILE A 26 7.05 -13.84 4.63
CA ILE A 26 5.71 -13.42 4.24
C ILE A 26 5.79 -12.12 3.43
N VAL A 27 6.48 -11.10 3.92
CA VAL A 27 6.57 -9.82 3.19
C VAL A 27 7.33 -9.96 1.86
N ALA A 28 8.30 -10.87 1.77
CA ALA A 28 8.98 -11.17 0.51
C ALA A 28 8.02 -11.82 -0.52
N LYS A 29 7.14 -12.73 -0.08
CA LYS A 29 6.07 -13.28 -0.94
C LYS A 29 5.10 -12.20 -1.40
N ILE A 30 4.65 -11.33 -0.49
CA ILE A 30 3.77 -10.20 -0.82
C ILE A 30 4.40 -9.31 -1.89
N GLY A 31 5.68 -8.96 -1.75
CA GLY A 31 6.41 -8.16 -2.72
C GLY A 31 6.46 -8.81 -4.10
N LYS A 32 6.70 -10.11 -4.17
CA LYS A 32 6.68 -10.88 -5.44
C LYS A 32 5.28 -10.90 -6.06
N ILE A 33 4.23 -11.05 -5.24
CA ILE A 33 2.85 -11.04 -5.72
C ILE A 33 2.51 -9.68 -6.34
N PHE A 34 2.85 -8.57 -5.68
CA PHE A 34 2.65 -7.25 -6.27
C PHE A 34 3.42 -7.07 -7.58
N ALA A 35 4.70 -7.49 -7.62
CA ALA A 35 5.51 -7.42 -8.83
C ALA A 35 4.94 -8.26 -9.98
N SER A 36 4.30 -9.39 -9.69
CA SER A 36 3.68 -10.23 -10.73
C SER A 36 2.33 -9.69 -11.24
N ASN A 37 1.70 -8.75 -10.51
CA ASN A 37 0.33 -8.32 -10.80
C ASN A 37 0.19 -6.82 -11.11
N LEU A 38 1.23 -6.04 -10.95
CA LEU A 38 1.27 -4.64 -11.36
C LEU A 38 2.18 -4.50 -12.58
N ASP A 39 1.73 -3.74 -13.56
CA ASP A 39 2.61 -3.35 -14.66
C ASP A 39 3.53 -2.23 -14.19
N TYR A 40 4.80 -2.57 -14.02
CA TYR A 40 5.85 -1.65 -13.57
C TYR A 40 6.94 -1.43 -14.62
N SER A 41 6.71 -1.84 -15.86
CA SER A 41 7.70 -1.75 -16.94
C SER A 41 8.22 -0.33 -17.20
N GLU A 42 7.39 0.66 -16.88
CA GLU A 42 7.72 2.07 -17.03
C GLU A 42 7.88 2.79 -15.67
N ALA A 43 7.87 2.07 -14.54
CA ALA A 43 7.95 2.67 -13.22
C ALA A 43 9.38 3.07 -12.86
N ASP A 44 9.53 4.25 -12.25
CA ASP A 44 10.79 4.77 -11.72
C ASP A 44 10.97 4.48 -10.23
N TYR A 45 9.87 4.44 -9.48
CA TYR A 45 9.87 4.29 -8.02
C TYR A 45 8.70 3.46 -7.53
N VAL A 46 8.92 2.75 -6.41
CA VAL A 46 7.86 2.30 -5.52
C VAL A 46 7.71 3.34 -4.41
N VAL A 47 6.48 3.74 -4.09
CA VAL A 47 6.18 4.75 -3.08
C VAL A 47 5.24 4.17 -2.04
N THR A 48 5.49 4.44 -0.78
CA THR A 48 4.61 4.07 0.34
C THR A 48 4.55 5.18 1.37
N MET A 49 3.60 5.07 2.28
CA MET A 49 3.51 5.93 3.45
C MET A 49 3.98 5.20 4.71
N GLU A 50 4.66 5.90 5.62
CA GLU A 50 5.02 5.32 6.92
C GLU A 50 3.79 4.99 7.74
N THR A 51 3.74 3.91 8.54
CA THR A 51 4.90 3.09 8.94
C THR A 51 4.74 1.64 8.45
N LYS A 52 3.53 1.08 8.52
CA LYS A 52 3.27 -0.36 8.33
C LYS A 52 3.42 -0.82 6.89
N GLY A 53 3.21 0.06 5.92
CA GLY A 53 3.40 -0.24 4.50
C GLY A 53 4.86 -0.45 4.11
N ILE A 54 5.82 0.07 4.90
CA ILE A 54 7.25 0.08 4.55
C ILE A 54 7.81 -1.33 4.28
N PRO A 55 7.64 -2.35 5.13
CA PRO A 55 8.21 -3.67 4.87
C PRO A 55 7.73 -4.29 3.55
N MET A 56 6.44 -4.18 3.26
CA MET A 56 5.84 -4.71 2.03
C MET A 56 6.31 -3.93 0.80
N ALA A 57 6.32 -2.61 0.89
CA ALA A 57 6.80 -1.75 -0.19
C ALA A 57 8.30 -1.97 -0.47
N LEU A 58 9.12 -2.20 0.57
CA LEU A 58 10.54 -2.51 0.41
C LEU A 58 10.74 -3.82 -0.36
N MET A 59 9.97 -4.86 -0.02
CA MET A 59 10.07 -6.14 -0.73
C MET A 59 9.48 -6.08 -2.13
N THR A 60 8.46 -5.24 -2.36
CA THR A 60 7.95 -4.96 -3.70
C THR A 60 8.99 -4.23 -4.54
N ALA A 61 9.60 -3.18 -4.01
CA ALA A 61 10.67 -2.44 -4.66
C ALA A 61 11.86 -3.34 -5.01
N LYS A 62 12.25 -4.23 -4.08
CA LYS A 62 13.27 -5.25 -4.33
C LYS A 62 12.87 -6.20 -5.47
N ALA A 63 11.64 -6.68 -5.48
CA ALA A 63 11.15 -7.61 -6.52
C ALA A 63 11.06 -6.94 -7.90
N MET A 64 10.73 -5.65 -7.95
CA MET A 64 10.66 -4.84 -9.17
C MET A 64 12.03 -4.25 -9.57
N ASN A 65 13.06 -4.37 -8.74
CA ASN A 65 14.36 -3.72 -8.88
C ASN A 65 14.27 -2.19 -9.04
N LEU A 66 13.39 -1.57 -8.23
CA LEU A 66 13.13 -0.12 -8.22
C LEU A 66 13.52 0.49 -6.87
N PRO A 67 13.90 1.77 -6.82
CA PRO A 67 14.11 2.48 -5.58
C PRO A 67 12.78 2.68 -4.83
N LEU A 68 12.86 2.69 -3.49
CA LEU A 68 11.73 2.96 -2.59
C LEU A 68 11.75 4.41 -2.12
N VAL A 69 10.61 5.07 -2.17
CA VAL A 69 10.36 6.39 -1.60
C VAL A 69 9.31 6.28 -0.49
N ILE A 70 9.57 6.90 0.65
CA ILE A 70 8.71 6.83 1.84
C ILE A 70 8.16 8.21 2.15
N ILE A 71 6.84 8.36 2.06
CA ILE A 71 6.10 9.55 2.49
C ILE A 71 6.03 9.52 4.03
N ARG A 72 6.31 10.66 4.66
CA ARG A 72 6.27 10.84 6.11
C ARG A 72 4.94 11.40 6.57
N LYS A 73 4.53 11.05 7.80
CA LYS A 73 3.34 11.66 8.45
C LYS A 73 3.61 13.08 8.88
N ASP A 74 4.83 13.36 9.32
CA ASP A 74 5.23 14.67 9.80
C ASP A 74 6.45 15.18 9.05
N MET A 75 6.51 16.52 8.92
CA MET A 75 7.66 17.19 8.31
C MET A 75 8.85 17.19 9.27
N LYS A 76 10.00 16.68 8.80
CA LYS A 76 11.27 16.80 9.51
C LYS A 76 12.10 17.90 8.87
N VAL A 77 12.47 18.91 9.66
CA VAL A 77 13.26 20.07 9.23
C VAL A 77 14.60 19.69 8.62
N SER A 78 15.15 18.52 8.98
CA SER A 78 16.45 18.03 8.50
C SER A 78 16.46 17.55 7.05
N GLU A 79 15.31 17.42 6.38
CA GLU A 79 15.21 16.82 5.05
C GLU A 79 15.21 17.85 3.88
N GLY A 80 15.34 19.15 4.21
CA GLY A 80 15.34 20.25 3.23
C GLY A 80 13.95 20.66 2.77
N PRO A 81 13.82 21.39 1.64
CA PRO A 81 12.53 21.85 1.13
C PRO A 81 11.58 20.67 0.90
N THR A 82 10.44 20.73 1.56
CA THR A 82 9.46 19.64 1.62
C THR A 82 8.11 20.14 1.11
N LEU A 83 7.41 19.29 0.37
CA LEU A 83 6.02 19.47 0.04
C LEU A 83 5.17 18.72 1.05
N SER A 84 4.19 19.39 1.63
CA SER A 84 3.28 18.81 2.61
C SER A 84 1.84 19.06 2.18
N MET A 85 0.97 18.09 2.47
CA MET A 85 -0.46 18.24 2.26
C MET A 85 -1.25 17.55 3.38
N THR A 86 -2.47 17.97 3.58
CA THR A 86 -3.41 17.35 4.51
C THR A 86 -4.32 16.37 3.78
N TYR A 87 -4.70 15.31 4.45
CA TYR A 87 -5.65 14.32 3.96
C TYR A 87 -6.58 13.86 5.08
N VAL A 88 -7.71 13.28 4.70
CA VAL A 88 -8.67 12.72 5.66
C VAL A 88 -8.46 11.20 5.71
N THR A 89 -8.21 10.67 6.91
CA THR A 89 -8.06 9.23 7.11
C THR A 89 -9.39 8.51 6.90
N GLY A 90 -9.41 7.47 6.10
CA GLY A 90 -10.64 6.73 5.73
C GLY A 90 -11.31 5.94 6.86
N GLY A 91 -10.70 5.85 8.04
CA GLY A 91 -11.22 5.07 9.17
C GLY A 91 -11.70 5.91 10.34
N SER A 92 -11.07 7.03 10.61
CA SER A 92 -11.35 7.89 11.78
C SER A 92 -11.85 9.29 11.43
N ASN A 93 -11.97 9.61 10.14
CA ASN A 93 -12.27 10.96 9.64
C ASN A 93 -11.37 12.05 10.23
N LYS A 94 -10.16 11.68 10.66
CA LYS A 94 -9.17 12.62 11.17
C LYS A 94 -8.45 13.28 10.01
N VAL A 95 -8.17 14.58 10.16
CA VAL A 95 -7.27 15.30 9.28
C VAL A 95 -5.86 15.03 9.76
N GLU A 96 -5.04 14.46 8.88
CA GLU A 96 -3.62 14.21 9.10
C GLU A 96 -2.82 14.88 8.00
N SER A 97 -1.51 15.04 8.21
CA SER A 97 -0.59 15.56 7.20
C SER A 97 0.33 14.47 6.68
N MET A 98 0.73 14.62 5.44
CA MET A 98 1.79 13.83 4.83
C MET A 98 2.79 14.76 4.15
N SER A 99 4.04 14.35 4.12
CA SER A 99 5.12 15.18 3.59
C SER A 99 6.17 14.36 2.86
N LEU A 100 6.80 14.97 1.87
CA LEU A 100 7.88 14.38 1.12
C LEU A 100 8.87 15.47 0.69
N PRO A 101 10.20 15.27 0.88
CA PRO A 101 11.21 16.21 0.39
C PRO A 101 11.13 16.38 -1.13
N ARG A 102 11.24 17.62 -1.62
CA ARG A 102 11.12 17.93 -3.06
C ARG A 102 12.15 17.17 -3.91
N LYS A 103 13.28 16.80 -3.35
CA LYS A 103 14.34 16.02 -4.02
C LYS A 103 14.06 14.51 -4.08
N ALA A 104 13.00 14.02 -3.45
CA ALA A 104 12.74 12.58 -3.34
C ALA A 104 12.32 11.94 -4.67
N LEU A 105 11.68 12.71 -5.54
CA LEU A 105 11.26 12.27 -6.88
C LEU A 105 11.82 13.20 -7.95
N LYS A 106 12.14 12.62 -9.10
CA LYS A 106 12.43 13.41 -10.31
C LYS A 106 11.12 13.90 -10.93
N PRO A 107 11.09 15.04 -11.60
CA PRO A 107 9.93 15.47 -12.38
C PRO A 107 9.49 14.38 -13.37
N ASP A 108 8.21 14.30 -13.65
CA ASP A 108 7.59 13.38 -14.62
C ASP A 108 7.79 11.89 -14.31
N SER A 109 8.22 11.56 -13.08
CA SER A 109 8.41 10.17 -12.65
C SER A 109 7.11 9.38 -12.68
N LYS A 110 7.21 8.10 -13.04
CA LYS A 110 6.12 7.12 -12.95
C LYS A 110 6.29 6.28 -11.70
N VAL A 111 5.25 6.18 -10.89
CA VAL A 111 5.33 5.55 -9.56
C VAL A 111 4.29 4.45 -9.35
N ILE A 112 4.69 3.44 -8.59
CA ILE A 112 3.80 2.42 -8.05
C ILE A 112 3.55 2.73 -6.58
N LEU A 113 2.29 2.85 -6.17
CA LEU A 113 1.92 3.03 -4.77
C LEU A 113 1.67 1.68 -4.10
N ILE A 114 2.24 1.47 -2.91
CA ILE A 114 2.00 0.28 -2.08
C ILE A 114 1.55 0.74 -0.69
N ASP A 115 0.46 0.14 -0.20
CA ASP A 115 -0.08 0.41 1.14
C ASP A 115 -0.43 -0.91 1.85
N ASP A 116 -0.43 -0.91 3.19
CA ASP A 116 -0.73 -2.10 3.98
C ASP A 116 -2.24 -2.34 4.14
N PHE A 117 -3.00 -1.29 4.38
CA PHE A 117 -4.42 -1.41 4.72
C PHE A 117 -5.26 -0.26 4.17
N MET A 118 -6.38 -0.60 3.54
CA MET A 118 -7.31 0.38 3.02
C MET A 118 -8.75 0.10 3.46
N ARG A 119 -9.35 1.06 4.15
CA ARG A 119 -10.78 1.07 4.47
C ARG A 119 -11.56 1.97 3.50
N GLY A 120 -11.53 3.27 3.71
CA GLY A 120 -12.19 4.26 2.84
C GLY A 120 -11.31 4.82 1.72
N GLY A 121 -10.01 4.56 1.75
CA GLY A 121 -9.06 5.00 0.73
C GLY A 121 -8.54 6.43 0.91
N GLY A 122 -8.80 7.10 2.05
CA GLY A 122 -8.36 8.48 2.27
C GLY A 122 -6.86 8.67 2.24
N THR A 123 -6.09 7.78 2.89
CA THR A 123 -4.63 7.81 2.84
C THR A 123 -4.12 7.64 1.41
N LEU A 124 -4.64 6.65 0.70
CA LEU A 124 -4.24 6.36 -0.67
C LEU A 124 -4.61 7.51 -1.63
N LYS A 125 -5.78 8.14 -1.43
CA LYS A 125 -6.16 9.36 -2.16
C LYS A 125 -5.16 10.49 -1.90
N GLY A 126 -4.79 10.72 -0.63
CA GLY A 126 -3.77 11.70 -0.27
C GLY A 126 -2.42 11.41 -0.91
N MET A 127 -1.99 10.14 -0.93
CA MET A 127 -0.74 9.76 -1.62
C MET A 127 -0.81 10.06 -3.12
N LYS A 128 -1.92 9.78 -3.80
CA LYS A 128 -2.12 10.10 -5.22
C LYS A 128 -2.08 11.60 -5.47
N ASP A 129 -2.75 12.37 -4.63
CA ASP A 129 -2.76 13.83 -4.73
C ASP A 129 -1.36 14.42 -4.51
N LEU A 130 -0.61 13.90 -3.52
CA LEU A 130 0.78 14.30 -3.30
C LEU A 130 1.67 13.98 -4.52
N MET A 131 1.51 12.81 -5.13
CA MET A 131 2.25 12.47 -6.36
C MET A 131 1.92 13.43 -7.50
N HIS A 132 0.66 13.79 -7.65
CA HIS A 132 0.23 14.77 -8.65
C HIS A 132 0.90 16.16 -8.42
N GLU A 133 0.98 16.60 -7.16
CA GLU A 133 1.66 17.87 -6.80
C GLU A 133 3.18 17.82 -7.05
N PHE A 134 3.78 16.61 -7.07
CA PHE A 134 5.16 16.38 -7.49
C PHE A 134 5.33 16.35 -9.01
N GLY A 135 4.26 16.37 -9.79
CA GLY A 135 4.29 16.13 -11.23
C GLY A 135 4.56 14.66 -11.57
N ALA A 136 4.42 13.75 -10.61
CA ALA A 136 4.61 12.32 -10.81
C ALA A 136 3.30 11.63 -11.21
N LYS A 137 3.40 10.61 -12.07
CA LYS A 137 2.25 9.84 -12.54
C LYS A 137 2.15 8.51 -11.79
N VAL A 138 1.05 8.27 -11.09
CA VAL A 138 0.75 6.96 -10.52
C VAL A 138 0.29 6.03 -11.63
N ILE A 139 1.03 4.95 -11.88
CA ILE A 139 0.75 3.97 -12.94
C ILE A 139 0.26 2.61 -12.38
N GLY A 140 0.35 2.41 -11.07
CA GLY A 140 -0.15 1.23 -10.40
C GLY A 140 -0.32 1.45 -8.91
N THR A 141 -1.26 0.72 -8.31
CA THR A 141 -1.55 0.82 -6.88
C THR A 141 -1.83 -0.57 -6.32
N GLY A 142 -1.08 -0.97 -5.30
CA GLY A 142 -1.25 -2.23 -4.58
C GLY A 142 -1.57 -1.99 -3.10
N VAL A 143 -2.55 -2.73 -2.59
CA VAL A 143 -2.95 -2.72 -1.18
C VAL A 143 -2.90 -4.15 -0.67
N PHE A 144 -2.28 -4.37 0.48
CA PHE A 144 -2.22 -5.72 1.03
C PHE A 144 -3.60 -6.18 1.50
N ILE A 145 -4.28 -5.39 2.32
CA ILE A 145 -5.63 -5.68 2.79
C ILE A 145 -6.56 -4.50 2.52
N SER A 146 -7.69 -4.76 1.88
CA SER A 146 -8.80 -3.80 1.79
C SER A 146 -10.02 -4.34 2.52
N THR A 147 -10.89 -3.45 3.00
CA THR A 147 -12.18 -3.84 3.56
C THR A 147 -13.26 -3.82 2.48
N THR A 148 -14.30 -4.67 2.62
CA THR A 148 -15.45 -4.66 1.70
C THR A 148 -16.31 -3.40 1.87
N LYS A 149 -16.34 -2.81 3.09
CA LYS A 149 -17.04 -1.54 3.37
C LYS A 149 -16.06 -0.43 3.76
N PRO A 150 -16.40 0.82 3.41
CA PRO A 150 -17.53 1.26 2.61
C PRO A 150 -17.46 0.73 1.16
N GLN A 151 -18.61 0.50 0.54
CA GLN A 151 -18.64 0.08 -0.87
C GLN A 151 -18.07 1.15 -1.80
N GLN A 152 -18.40 2.41 -1.54
CA GLN A 152 -17.83 3.55 -2.24
C GLN A 152 -16.55 4.01 -1.56
N LYS A 153 -15.43 3.84 -2.22
CA LYS A 153 -14.11 4.24 -1.74
C LYS A 153 -13.64 5.51 -2.45
N MET A 154 -12.73 6.24 -1.83
CA MET A 154 -12.13 7.44 -2.42
C MET A 154 -11.17 7.12 -3.58
N VAL A 155 -10.79 5.85 -3.74
CA VAL A 155 -9.90 5.35 -4.80
C VAL A 155 -10.48 4.04 -5.32
N GLU A 156 -10.57 3.88 -6.63
CA GLU A 156 -11.13 2.69 -7.28
C GLU A 156 -10.07 1.88 -8.05
N ASP A 157 -9.01 2.54 -8.53
CA ASP A 157 -7.95 1.95 -9.34
C ASP A 157 -6.81 1.39 -8.46
N TYR A 158 -7.05 0.24 -7.85
CA TYR A 158 -6.06 -0.49 -7.04
C TYR A 158 -6.28 -2.00 -7.14
N ILE A 159 -5.24 -2.75 -6.84
CA ILE A 159 -5.35 -4.19 -6.56
C ILE A 159 -5.25 -4.42 -5.06
N SER A 160 -6.05 -5.36 -4.54
CA SER A 160 -5.95 -5.81 -3.13
C SER A 160 -5.65 -7.30 -3.11
N LEU A 161 -4.80 -7.74 -2.19
CA LEU A 161 -4.48 -9.17 -2.06
C LEU A 161 -5.47 -9.90 -1.15
N ILE A 162 -6.01 -9.20 -0.17
CA ILE A 162 -6.96 -9.74 0.80
C ILE A 162 -8.11 -8.76 0.96
N GLU A 163 -9.34 -9.26 0.95
CA GLU A 163 -10.52 -8.50 1.34
C GLU A 163 -11.00 -8.96 2.70
N LEU A 164 -11.29 -7.99 3.56
CA LEU A 164 -11.82 -8.21 4.91
C LEU A 164 -13.26 -7.71 4.95
N ASP A 165 -14.18 -8.59 5.33
CA ASP A 165 -15.57 -8.21 5.52
C ASP A 165 -15.82 -7.58 6.91
N ASP A 166 -17.06 -7.14 7.17
CA ASP A 166 -17.42 -6.51 8.44
C ASP A 166 -17.42 -7.48 9.62
N ASN A 167 -17.49 -8.78 9.37
CA ASN A 167 -17.46 -9.82 10.41
C ASN A 167 -16.01 -10.19 10.77
N GLY A 168 -15.03 -9.61 10.09
CA GLY A 168 -13.62 -9.95 10.26
C GLY A 168 -13.24 -11.26 9.56
N GLU A 169 -14.10 -11.79 8.69
CA GLU A 169 -13.77 -12.90 7.82
C GLU A 169 -12.89 -12.41 6.67
N THR A 170 -11.78 -13.10 6.48
CA THR A 170 -10.87 -12.81 5.39
C THR A 170 -11.24 -13.65 4.19
N THR A 171 -11.57 -13.01 3.09
CA THR A 171 -11.58 -13.64 1.78
C THR A 171 -10.28 -13.27 1.09
N ILE A 172 -9.58 -14.27 0.56
CA ILE A 172 -8.53 -13.95 -0.41
C ILE A 172 -9.25 -13.22 -1.52
N ALA A 173 -8.93 -11.95 -1.71
CA ALA A 173 -9.53 -11.17 -2.78
C ALA A 173 -9.39 -12.03 -4.04
N LYS A 174 -10.51 -12.36 -4.68
CA LYS A 174 -10.44 -12.83 -6.05
C LYS A 174 -9.87 -11.62 -6.77
N PRO A 175 -8.58 -11.65 -7.12
CA PRO A 175 -7.98 -10.46 -7.64
C PRO A 175 -8.78 -10.05 -8.86
N ASN A 176 -9.13 -8.79 -8.98
CA ASN A 176 -9.55 -8.19 -10.25
C ASN A 176 -8.39 -8.19 -11.25
N PHE A 177 -7.56 -9.21 -11.14
CA PHE A 177 -6.38 -9.45 -11.93
C PHE A 177 -6.83 -9.89 -13.32
N LYS A 178 -6.92 -8.96 -14.21
CA LYS A 178 -7.08 -9.26 -15.65
C LYS A 178 -5.93 -10.12 -16.20
N ARG A 179 -4.95 -10.54 -15.36
CA ARG A 179 -3.80 -11.37 -15.72
C ARG A 179 -3.31 -12.24 -14.57
N PHE A 180 -4.11 -13.19 -14.09
CA PHE A 180 -3.54 -14.41 -13.54
C PHE A 180 -3.20 -15.34 -14.70
N LYS A 181 -1.97 -15.31 -15.16
CA LYS A 181 -1.40 -16.42 -15.90
C LYS A 181 -1.10 -17.57 -14.93
N ASP A 182 -1.18 -18.79 -15.42
CA ASP A 182 -1.02 -20.07 -14.72
C ASP A 182 0.27 -20.28 -13.90
N GLU A 183 1.15 -19.29 -13.81
CA GLU A 183 2.41 -19.31 -13.06
C GLU A 183 2.25 -19.37 -11.53
N TYR A 184 1.02 -19.23 -11.02
CA TYR A 184 0.75 -19.33 -9.58
C TYR A 184 0.84 -20.76 -9.03
N ARG A 185 0.88 -21.77 -9.89
CA ARG A 185 1.03 -23.18 -9.46
C ARG A 185 2.43 -23.51 -8.93
N GLU A 186 3.44 -22.73 -9.26
CA GLU A 186 4.83 -22.99 -8.84
C GLU A 186 5.23 -22.34 -7.50
N LEU A 187 4.35 -21.55 -6.87
CA LEU A 187 4.62 -20.87 -5.59
C LEU A 187 4.07 -21.64 -4.37
N GLN A 188 3.66 -22.90 -4.52
CA GLN A 188 3.16 -23.76 -3.44
C GLN A 188 4.27 -24.50 -2.67
N TYR A 189 5.52 -24.01 -2.64
CA TYR A 189 6.57 -24.59 -1.80
C TYR A 189 7.28 -23.53 -0.99
#